data_8de7b543a7331efa6276ed3b04b6a904
#
_entry.id   8de7b543a7331efa6276ed3b04b6a904
#
_cell.length_a   1.000
_cell.length_b   1.000
_cell.length_c   1.000
_cell.angle_alpha   90.00
_cell.angle_beta   90.00
_cell.angle_gamma   90.00
#
_symmetry.space_group_name_H-M   'P 1'
#
loop_
_entity.id
_entity.type
_entity.pdbx_description
1 polymer ?
#
loop_
_entity_poly.entity_id
_entity_poly.type
_entity_poly.pdbx_seq_one_letter_code
_entity_poly.pdbx_strand_id
1 'polypeptide(L)'
;MKTKRLLGLLLLILSITGFVACSDDEPQDKVKTVKMLISDKTGTYQPWGSDSPIDCMLVKEESESDYKTLDFQGITDFVYEKGYEYALWVEKRTLVDPPADGSSIVYKLIDVISKAKVEYEYT
;
A
#
# COMPACT_ATOMS: atom_id res chain seq x y z
N MET A 1 35.78 -23.00 35.45
CA MET A 1 34.58 -22.48 36.10
C MET A 1 33.90 -21.41 35.28
N LYS A 2 34.64 -20.49 34.74
CA LYS A 2 34.03 -19.40 33.92
C LYS A 2 33.39 -19.90 32.65
N THR A 3 33.94 -20.97 32.08
CA THR A 3 33.39 -21.54 30.84
C THR A 3 32.03 -22.16 31.01
N LYS A 4 31.74 -22.68 32.19
CA LYS A 4 30.42 -23.26 32.46
C LYS A 4 29.31 -22.20 32.49
N ARG A 5 29.63 -21.01 32.96
CA ARG A 5 28.68 -19.92 32.98
C ARG A 5 28.37 -19.41 31.58
N LEU A 6 29.39 -19.38 30.73
CA LEU A 6 29.19 -18.98 29.33
C LEU A 6 28.31 -19.96 28.59
N LEU A 7 28.45 -21.24 28.86
CA LEU A 7 27.62 -22.24 28.25
C LEU A 7 26.17 -22.09 28.67
N GLY A 8 25.93 -21.72 29.92
CA GLY A 8 24.57 -21.46 30.39
C GLY A 8 23.94 -20.28 29.68
N LEU A 9 24.72 -19.23 29.45
CA LEU A 9 24.22 -18.06 28.73
C LEU A 9 23.90 -18.39 27.27
N LEU A 10 24.71 -19.21 26.62
CA LEU A 10 24.46 -19.64 25.27
C LEU A 10 23.14 -20.42 25.16
N LEU A 11 22.91 -21.29 26.12
CA LEU A 11 21.64 -22.03 26.12
C LEU A 11 20.44 -21.13 26.30
N LEU A 12 20.58 -20.08 27.07
CA LEU A 12 19.51 -19.11 27.26
C LEU A 12 19.20 -18.36 25.97
N ILE A 13 20.22 -17.99 25.23
CA ILE A 13 20.06 -17.30 23.94
C ILE A 13 19.33 -18.20 22.95
N LEU A 14 19.68 -19.48 22.92
CA LEU A 14 19.01 -20.41 22.02
C LEU A 14 17.54 -20.59 22.34
N SER A 15 17.18 -20.55 23.61
CA SER A 15 15.78 -20.69 23.96
C SER A 15 14.95 -19.46 23.56
N ILE A 16 15.55 -18.28 23.52
CA ILE A 16 14.88 -17.07 23.08
C ILE A 16 14.57 -17.15 21.58
N THR A 17 15.46 -17.67 20.78
CA THR A 17 15.22 -17.79 19.34
C THR A 17 14.08 -18.76 19.03
N GLY A 18 13.80 -19.70 19.91
CA GLY A 18 12.69 -20.62 19.72
C GLY A 18 11.31 -19.96 19.73
N PHE A 19 11.18 -18.82 20.38
CA PHE A 19 9.89 -18.13 20.43
C PHE A 19 9.47 -17.52 19.13
N VAL A 20 10.41 -17.12 18.29
CA VAL A 20 10.10 -16.43 17.05
C VAL A 20 9.35 -17.34 16.08
N ALA A 21 9.64 -18.63 16.13
CA ALA A 21 9.01 -19.58 15.23
C ALA A 21 7.52 -19.81 15.51
N CYS A 22 7.08 -19.55 16.72
CA CYS A 22 5.70 -19.85 17.10
C CYS A 22 4.71 -18.77 16.63
N SER A 23 5.16 -17.60 16.26
CA SER A 23 4.29 -16.50 15.87
C SER A 23 3.88 -16.54 14.40
N ASP A 24 4.40 -17.47 13.62
CA ASP A 24 4.20 -17.51 12.17
C ASP A 24 3.00 -18.37 11.73
N ASP A 25 2.31 -18.98 12.66
CA ASP A 25 1.25 -19.93 12.34
C ASP A 25 -0.09 -19.30 12.00
N GLU A 26 -0.29 -18.03 12.34
CA GLU A 26 -1.56 -17.37 12.06
C GLU A 26 -1.44 -16.54 10.77
N PRO A 27 -2.44 -16.62 9.88
CA PRO A 27 -2.44 -15.78 8.69
C PRO A 27 -2.57 -14.31 9.09
N GLN A 28 -1.76 -13.48 8.47
CA GLN A 28 -1.73 -12.05 8.74
C GLN A 28 -1.78 -11.27 7.43
N ASP A 29 -2.22 -10.01 7.52
CA ASP A 29 -2.19 -9.11 6.39
C ASP A 29 -0.76 -8.97 5.89
N LYS A 30 -0.62 -8.89 4.58
CA LYS A 30 0.67 -8.62 3.95
C LYS A 30 0.83 -7.14 3.76
N VAL A 31 1.93 -6.59 4.22
CA VAL A 31 2.20 -5.16 4.13
C VAL A 31 3.52 -4.95 3.42
N LYS A 32 3.52 -4.06 2.43
CA LYS A 32 4.75 -3.66 1.76
C LYS A 32 4.67 -2.20 1.33
N THR A 33 5.82 -1.59 1.16
CA THR A 33 5.92 -0.22 0.65
C THR A 33 6.12 -0.28 -0.85
N VAL A 34 5.27 0.42 -1.60
CA VAL A 34 5.37 0.47 -3.05
C VAL A 34 5.36 1.92 -3.51
N LYS A 35 5.97 2.16 -4.68
CA LYS A 35 5.90 3.45 -5.32
C LYS A 35 4.68 3.46 -6.23
N MET A 36 3.83 4.46 -6.05
CA MET A 36 2.60 4.59 -6.81
C MET A 36 2.62 5.88 -7.61
N LEU A 37 2.24 5.79 -8.87
CA LEU A 37 2.14 6.93 -9.77
C LEU A 37 0.67 7.28 -9.94
N ILE A 38 0.35 8.57 -9.84
CA ILE A 38 -1.01 9.07 -10.00
C ILE A 38 -1.01 9.99 -11.21
N SER A 39 -1.91 9.73 -12.16
CA SER A 39 -2.03 10.54 -13.36
C SER A 39 -2.65 11.90 -13.05
N ASP A 40 -2.29 12.90 -13.85
CA ASP A 40 -2.94 14.22 -13.81
C ASP A 40 -4.39 14.17 -14.31
N LYS A 41 -4.73 13.13 -15.04
CA LYS A 41 -6.07 12.94 -15.60
C LYS A 41 -6.88 12.00 -14.73
N THR A 42 -8.18 12.24 -14.69
CA THR A 42 -9.11 11.37 -13.99
C THR A 42 -9.69 10.35 -14.96
N GLY A 43 -10.17 9.25 -14.39
CA GLY A 43 -10.94 8.26 -15.09
C GLY A 43 -12.34 8.19 -14.53
N THR A 44 -13.11 7.24 -15.00
CA THR A 44 -14.45 6.99 -14.46
C THR A 44 -14.63 5.49 -14.29
N TYR A 45 -15.47 5.13 -13.32
CA TYR A 45 -15.93 3.77 -13.20
C TYR A 45 -17.35 3.79 -12.68
N GLN A 46 -18.09 2.71 -12.95
CA GLN A 46 -19.45 2.59 -12.49
C GLN A 46 -19.52 1.59 -11.34
N PRO A 47 -19.74 2.06 -10.11
CA PRO A 47 -19.85 1.16 -8.97
C PRO A 47 -21.06 0.24 -9.12
N TRP A 48 -20.94 -0.95 -8.54
CA TRP A 48 -22.05 -1.89 -8.52
C TRP A 48 -23.27 -1.25 -7.85
N GLY A 49 -24.41 -1.35 -8.52
CA GLY A 49 -25.64 -0.77 -8.01
C GLY A 49 -25.83 0.71 -8.30
N SER A 50 -24.91 1.34 -9.00
CA SER A 50 -25.01 2.75 -9.38
C SER A 50 -25.55 2.87 -10.81
N ASP A 51 -26.33 3.91 -11.06
CA ASP A 51 -26.91 4.17 -12.37
C ASP A 51 -26.00 4.97 -13.29
N SER A 52 -24.94 5.57 -12.75
CA SER A 52 -24.05 6.41 -13.52
C SER A 52 -22.60 6.25 -13.08
N PRO A 53 -21.64 6.50 -13.99
CA PRO A 53 -20.23 6.46 -13.63
C PRO A 53 -19.85 7.62 -12.73
N ILE A 54 -18.83 7.41 -11.91
CA ILE A 54 -18.27 8.46 -11.05
C ILE A 54 -16.79 8.65 -11.39
N ASP A 55 -16.30 9.85 -11.13
CA ASP A 55 -14.90 10.18 -11.37
C ASP A 55 -14.01 9.52 -10.32
N CYS A 56 -12.80 9.17 -10.73
CA CYS A 56 -11.82 8.55 -9.86
C CYS A 56 -10.41 8.89 -10.34
N MET A 57 -9.43 8.53 -9.54
CA MET A 57 -8.03 8.66 -9.91
C MET A 57 -7.63 7.56 -10.87
N LEU A 58 -6.61 7.85 -11.68
CA LEU A 58 -5.89 6.84 -12.46
C LEU A 58 -4.53 6.63 -11.80
N VAL A 59 -4.30 5.43 -11.32
CA VAL A 59 -3.11 5.09 -10.54
C VAL A 59 -2.45 3.83 -11.07
N LYS A 60 -1.16 3.71 -10.82
CA LYS A 60 -0.45 2.45 -11.06
C LYS A 60 0.72 2.33 -10.11
N GLU A 61 1.06 1.11 -9.75
CA GLU A 61 2.34 0.85 -9.09
C GLU A 61 3.44 0.95 -10.15
N GLU A 62 4.63 1.34 -9.74
CA GLU A 62 5.74 1.54 -10.67
C GLU A 62 6.01 0.32 -11.54
N SER A 63 5.80 -0.87 -10.99
CA SER A 63 6.01 -2.13 -11.71
C SER A 63 4.90 -2.46 -12.71
N GLU A 64 3.78 -1.76 -12.65
CA GLU A 64 2.66 -2.01 -13.56
C GLU A 64 2.82 -1.21 -14.85
N SER A 65 2.29 -1.75 -15.95
CA SER A 65 2.36 -1.07 -17.25
C SER A 65 1.18 -0.16 -17.53
N ASP A 66 0.03 -0.43 -16.91
CA ASP A 66 -1.21 0.30 -17.20
C ASP A 66 -1.79 0.93 -15.95
N TYR A 67 -2.42 2.10 -16.14
CA TYR A 67 -3.17 2.75 -15.07
C TYR A 67 -4.47 2.01 -14.82
N LYS A 68 -4.90 2.04 -13.56
CA LYS A 68 -6.18 1.49 -13.14
C LYS A 68 -6.94 2.55 -12.37
N THR A 69 -8.23 2.37 -12.22
CA THR A 69 -9.08 3.31 -11.50
C THR A 69 -8.99 3.04 -10.01
N LEU A 70 -9.03 4.14 -9.23
CA LEU A 70 -9.06 4.07 -7.78
C LEU A 70 -9.82 5.29 -7.27
N ASP A 71 -10.71 5.09 -6.31
CA ASP A 71 -11.47 6.18 -5.70
C ASP A 71 -10.55 7.27 -5.19
N PHE A 72 -11.03 8.52 -5.20
CA PHE A 72 -10.28 9.63 -4.63
C PHE A 72 -9.91 9.40 -3.17
N GLN A 73 -10.67 8.59 -2.47
CA GLN A 73 -10.39 8.23 -1.08
C GLN A 73 -9.68 6.90 -0.95
N GLY A 74 -9.26 6.32 -2.06
CA GLY A 74 -8.63 5.00 -2.09
C GLY A 74 -7.22 4.96 -1.51
N ILE A 75 -6.61 6.11 -1.26
CA ILE A 75 -5.33 6.19 -0.56
C ILE A 75 -5.53 7.02 0.70
N THR A 76 -5.43 6.38 1.85
CA THR A 76 -5.63 7.04 3.14
C THR A 76 -4.58 8.14 3.33
N ASP A 77 -5.01 9.28 3.83
CA ASP A 77 -4.18 10.46 4.11
C ASP A 77 -3.64 11.17 2.86
N PHE A 78 -4.15 10.83 1.68
CA PHE A 78 -3.78 11.48 0.43
C PHE A 78 -4.97 12.27 -0.12
N VAL A 79 -4.72 13.50 -0.55
CA VAL A 79 -5.71 14.36 -1.20
C VAL A 79 -5.25 14.60 -2.64
N TYR A 80 -6.06 14.15 -3.59
CA TYR A 80 -5.78 14.31 -5.02
C TYR A 80 -6.21 15.69 -5.51
N GLU A 81 -5.38 16.28 -6.35
CA GLU A 81 -5.70 17.52 -7.03
C GLU A 81 -5.57 17.30 -8.53
N LYS A 82 -6.66 17.53 -9.26
CA LYS A 82 -6.70 17.32 -10.70
C LYS A 82 -5.71 18.26 -11.40
N GLY A 83 -5.03 17.75 -12.41
CA GLY A 83 -4.04 18.50 -13.15
C GLY A 83 -2.62 18.33 -12.64
N TYR A 84 -2.44 17.55 -11.60
CA TYR A 84 -1.12 17.25 -11.04
C TYR A 84 -0.81 15.77 -11.18
N GLU A 85 0.43 15.49 -11.50
CA GLU A 85 0.96 14.14 -11.45
C GLU A 85 1.66 13.94 -10.11
N TYR A 86 1.48 12.78 -9.54
CA TYR A 86 2.08 12.44 -8.25
C TYR A 86 2.91 11.19 -8.35
N ALA A 87 4.01 11.17 -7.61
CA ALA A 87 4.71 9.95 -7.28
C ALA A 87 4.71 9.84 -5.77
N LEU A 88 4.21 8.74 -5.26
CA LEU A 88 3.99 8.53 -3.83
C LEU A 88 4.68 7.26 -3.36
N TRP A 89 5.16 7.30 -2.12
CA TRP A 89 5.40 6.08 -1.37
C TRP A 89 4.14 5.76 -0.59
N VAL A 90 3.59 4.57 -0.80
CA VAL A 90 2.39 4.13 -0.10
C VAL A 90 2.62 2.79 0.57
N GLU A 91 1.94 2.60 1.69
CA GLU A 91 1.85 1.29 2.32
C GLU A 91 0.71 0.54 1.65
N LYS A 92 1.04 -0.59 1.05
CA LYS A 92 0.06 -1.47 0.42
C LYS A 92 -0.20 -2.64 1.36
N ARG A 93 -1.41 -2.75 1.85
CA ARG A 93 -1.81 -3.82 2.75
C ARG A 93 -2.80 -4.72 2.04
N THR A 94 -2.44 -5.99 1.95
CA THR A 94 -3.33 -7.02 1.41
C THR A 94 -4.00 -7.72 2.58
N LEU A 95 -5.32 -7.58 2.67
CA LEU A 95 -6.09 -8.07 3.80
C LEU A 95 -6.29 -9.57 3.70
N VAL A 96 -6.10 -10.26 4.81
CA VAL A 96 -6.36 -11.70 4.90
C VAL A 96 -7.87 -11.96 4.95
N ASP A 97 -8.60 -11.06 5.60
CA ASP A 97 -10.04 -11.21 5.79
C ASP A 97 -10.73 -9.92 5.39
N PRO A 98 -10.82 -9.65 4.07
CA PRO A 98 -11.40 -8.40 3.60
C PRO A 98 -12.89 -8.33 3.88
N PRO A 99 -13.44 -7.11 4.05
CA PRO A 99 -14.89 -6.96 4.20
C PRO A 99 -15.63 -7.43 2.94
N ALA A 100 -16.84 -7.89 3.11
CA ALA A 100 -17.62 -8.50 2.03
C ALA A 100 -17.87 -7.55 0.87
N ASP A 101 -17.98 -6.26 1.14
CA ASP A 101 -18.27 -5.21 0.16
C ASP A 101 -17.06 -4.31 -0.11
N GLY A 102 -15.88 -4.67 0.37
CA GLY A 102 -14.69 -3.86 0.24
C GLY A 102 -13.58 -4.54 -0.54
N SER A 103 -12.53 -3.76 -0.81
CA SER A 103 -11.36 -4.24 -1.50
C SER A 103 -10.49 -5.08 -0.56
N SER A 104 -9.82 -6.08 -1.14
CA SER A 104 -8.81 -6.86 -0.40
C SER A 104 -7.49 -6.11 -0.25
N ILE A 105 -7.32 -4.98 -0.94
CA ILE A 105 -6.09 -4.19 -0.89
C ILE A 105 -6.45 -2.79 -0.45
N VAL A 106 -5.71 -2.27 0.53
CA VAL A 106 -5.85 -0.89 0.99
C VAL A 106 -4.49 -0.20 0.93
N TYR A 107 -4.53 1.11 0.65
CA TYR A 107 -3.33 1.93 0.51
C TYR A 107 -3.35 3.05 1.52
N LYS A 108 -2.17 3.39 2.04
CA LYS A 108 -1.99 4.51 2.94
C LYS A 108 -0.77 5.31 2.51
N LEU A 109 -0.90 6.63 2.46
CA LEU A 109 0.21 7.49 2.08
C LEU A 109 1.31 7.43 3.14
N ILE A 110 2.54 7.20 2.68
CA ILE A 110 3.72 7.31 3.54
C ILE A 110 4.40 8.64 3.28
N ASP A 111 4.64 8.96 1.99
CA ASP A 111 5.34 10.18 1.63
C ASP A 111 5.03 10.56 0.18
N VAL A 112 5.04 11.86 -0.11
CA VAL A 112 4.91 12.37 -1.46
C VAL A 112 6.31 12.57 -2.03
N ILE A 113 6.65 11.76 -3.04
CA ILE A 113 7.95 11.86 -3.70
C ILE A 113 7.99 13.10 -4.57
N SER A 114 6.93 13.30 -5.36
CA SER A 114 6.82 14.45 -6.23
C SER A 114 5.36 14.79 -6.51
N LYS A 115 5.11 16.05 -6.76
CA LYS A 115 3.83 16.60 -7.19
C LYS A 115 4.14 17.64 -8.23
N ALA A 116 3.72 17.41 -9.47
CA ALA A 116 4.05 18.29 -10.58
C ALA A 116 2.80 18.65 -11.36
N LYS A 117 2.59 19.93 -11.58
CA LYS A 117 1.49 20.42 -12.39
C LYS A 117 1.78 20.10 -13.85
N VAL A 118 0.81 19.51 -14.52
CA VAL A 118 0.90 19.21 -15.94
C VAL A 118 0.19 20.32 -16.71
N GLU A 119 0.94 20.96 -17.62
CA GLU A 119 0.38 22.02 -18.46
C GLU A 119 0.12 21.48 -19.84
N TYR A 120 -1.04 21.83 -20.38
CA TYR A 120 -1.43 21.44 -21.72
C TYR A 120 -1.30 22.65 -22.62
N GLU A 121 -0.65 22.44 -23.77
CA GLU A 121 -0.59 23.48 -24.78
C GLU A 121 -1.85 23.44 -25.63
N TYR A 122 -2.52 24.57 -25.72
CA TYR A 122 -3.66 24.72 -26.62
C TYR A 122 -3.19 25.34 -27.92
N THR A 123 -3.32 24.63 -28.99
CA THR A 123 -2.98 25.12 -30.31
C THR A 123 -4.19 25.14 -31.22
#